data_b6a81df232076387ecde973669bee48b
#
_entry.id   b6a81df232076387ecde973669bee48b
#
_cell.length_a   1.000
_cell.length_b   1.000
_cell.length_c   1.000
_cell.angle_alpha   90.00
_cell.angle_beta   90.00
_cell.angle_gamma   90.00
#
_symmetry.space_group_name_H-M   'P 1'
#
loop_
_entity.id
_entity.type
_entity.pdbx_description
1 polymer ?
#
loop_
_entity_poly.entity_id
_entity_poly.type
_entity_poly.pdbx_seq_one_letter_code
_entity_poly.pdbx_strand_id
1 'polypeptide(L)'
;MPLARAYHCPTDLAEALDLLAGPRRVALAGGTVLNADRTHADIEFVDLRRLGLDELTATADTLSTGAMVDLDHLRTDCGDELIAEACRRELPSTLRTLGTVGGTVMAGGGDSVLLAAMIVSDAQATTADGVSHPV
;
A
#
# COMPACT_ATOMS: atom_id res chain seq x y z
N MET A 1 -7.45 3.50 20.36
CA MET A 1 -6.24 3.07 19.67
C MET A 1 -6.12 1.57 19.89
N PRO A 2 -6.13 0.71 18.87
CA PRO A 2 -5.82 -0.68 19.12
C PRO A 2 -4.41 -0.74 19.67
N LEU A 3 -4.28 -1.27 20.84
CA LEU A 3 -2.97 -1.52 21.43
C LEU A 3 -2.42 -2.76 20.72
N ALA A 4 -1.57 -2.54 19.70
CA ALA A 4 -0.81 -3.62 19.12
C ALA A 4 -0.01 -4.29 20.24
N ARG A 5 -0.07 -5.61 20.28
CA ARG A 5 0.67 -6.40 21.29
C ARG A 5 2.18 -6.32 21.08
N ALA A 6 2.60 -6.21 19.82
CA ALA A 6 3.99 -6.03 19.42
C ALA A 6 4.07 -5.29 18.08
N TYR A 7 5.24 -4.74 17.82
CA TYR A 7 5.58 -4.00 16.62
C TYR A 7 6.93 -4.47 16.10
N HIS A 8 6.96 -4.95 14.87
CA HIS A 8 8.15 -5.44 14.18
C HIS A 8 8.46 -4.50 13.01
N CYS A 9 9.73 -4.21 12.79
CA CYS A 9 10.17 -3.37 11.68
C CYS A 9 11.33 -4.05 10.93
N PRO A 10 11.03 -5.09 10.14
CA PRO A 10 12.03 -5.84 9.38
C PRO A 10 12.73 -4.95 8.34
N THR A 11 13.94 -5.33 7.97
CA THR A 11 14.76 -4.60 7.01
C THR A 11 14.92 -5.34 5.68
N ASP A 12 14.47 -6.57 5.60
CA ASP A 12 14.45 -7.35 4.35
C ASP A 12 13.12 -8.11 4.20
N LEU A 13 12.81 -8.47 2.95
CA LEU A 13 11.54 -9.08 2.60
C LEU A 13 11.38 -10.49 3.18
N ALA A 14 12.46 -11.27 3.27
CA ALA A 14 12.40 -12.63 3.81
C ALA A 14 12.02 -12.60 5.29
N GLU A 15 12.65 -11.73 6.08
CA GLU A 15 12.30 -11.51 7.48
C GLU A 15 10.84 -11.07 7.63
N ALA A 16 10.37 -10.15 6.77
CA ALA A 16 8.99 -9.68 6.81
C ALA A 16 7.99 -10.80 6.53
N LEU A 17 8.27 -11.66 5.54
CA LEU A 17 7.41 -12.79 5.20
C LEU A 17 7.38 -13.84 6.32
N ASP A 18 8.53 -14.16 6.92
CA ASP A 18 8.62 -15.07 8.06
C ASP A 18 7.82 -14.54 9.27
N LEU A 19 7.91 -13.23 9.52
CA LEU A 19 7.10 -12.60 10.56
C LEU A 19 5.60 -12.70 10.24
N LEU A 20 5.20 -12.39 9.01
CA LEU A 20 3.80 -12.40 8.59
C LEU A 20 3.18 -13.80 8.54
N ALA A 21 3.98 -14.86 8.44
CA ALA A 21 3.52 -16.24 8.55
C ALA A 21 3.04 -16.60 9.97
N GLY A 22 3.39 -15.81 10.96
CA GLY A 22 2.96 -16.02 12.36
C GLY A 22 1.49 -15.63 12.59
N PRO A 23 0.85 -16.22 13.61
CA PRO A 23 -0.56 -15.93 13.91
C PRO A 23 -0.74 -14.48 14.39
N ARG A 24 -1.86 -13.88 14.03
CA ARG A 24 -2.26 -12.52 14.46
C ARG A 24 -1.29 -11.41 14.07
N ARG A 25 -0.49 -11.62 13.06
CA ARG A 25 0.43 -10.62 12.51
C ARG A 25 -0.16 -10.01 11.24
N VAL A 26 -0.11 -8.69 11.18
CA VAL A 26 -0.71 -7.91 10.10
C VAL A 26 0.33 -6.95 9.53
N ALA A 27 0.42 -6.92 8.22
CA ALA A 27 1.26 -5.95 7.51
C ALA A 27 0.77 -4.53 7.76
N LEU A 28 1.67 -3.66 8.19
CA LEU A 28 1.40 -2.25 8.39
C LEU A 28 2.12 -1.44 7.30
N ALA A 29 1.33 -0.82 6.45
CA ALA A 29 1.79 0.20 5.51
C ALA A 29 1.53 1.60 6.09
N GLY A 30 0.70 2.43 5.48
CA GLY A 30 0.35 3.76 5.99
C GLY A 30 -0.58 3.77 7.21
N GLY A 31 -1.20 2.65 7.53
CA GLY A 31 -2.08 2.52 8.70
C GLY A 31 -3.42 3.24 8.60
N THR A 32 -3.78 3.83 7.47
CA THR A 32 -5.02 4.61 7.30
C THR A 32 -6.28 3.78 7.52
N VAL A 33 -6.27 2.51 7.13
CA VAL A 33 -7.37 1.56 7.34
C VAL A 33 -7.26 0.91 8.72
N LEU A 34 -6.09 0.41 9.09
CA LEU A 34 -5.88 -0.30 10.36
C LEU A 34 -6.11 0.59 11.57
N ASN A 35 -5.75 1.87 11.51
CA ASN A 35 -5.98 2.80 12.60
C ASN A 35 -7.44 3.28 12.71
N ALA A 36 -8.22 3.15 11.66
CA ALA A 36 -9.66 3.44 11.69
C ALA A 36 -10.45 2.35 12.43
N ASP A 37 -10.01 1.10 12.32
CA ASP A 37 -10.63 -0.03 13.01
C ASP A 37 -10.01 -0.22 14.40
N ARG A 38 -10.80 -0.02 15.44
CA ARG A 38 -10.38 -0.12 16.85
C ARG A 38 -10.66 -1.49 17.49
N THR A 39 -11.07 -2.47 16.71
CA THR A 39 -11.43 -3.81 17.23
C THR A 39 -10.23 -4.75 17.37
N HIS A 40 -9.04 -4.35 16.94
CA HIS A 40 -7.84 -5.20 16.86
C HIS A 40 -7.00 -5.16 18.16
N ALA A 41 -7.57 -5.58 19.30
CA ALA A 41 -6.88 -5.49 20.58
C ALA A 41 -5.71 -6.50 20.78
N ASP A 42 -5.48 -7.44 19.87
CA ASP A 42 -4.52 -8.56 20.09
C ASP A 42 -3.77 -8.95 18.82
N ILE A 43 -3.37 -7.93 18.01
CA ILE A 43 -2.56 -8.13 16.81
C ILE A 43 -1.14 -7.61 17.00
N GLU A 44 -0.23 -8.15 16.22
CA GLU A 44 1.14 -7.66 16.09
C GLU A 44 1.29 -7.00 14.72
N PHE A 45 1.89 -5.83 14.66
CA PHE A 45 2.17 -5.14 13.41
C PHE A 45 3.55 -5.52 12.86
N VAL A 46 3.60 -5.79 11.56
CA VAL A 46 4.83 -5.91 10.78
C VAL A 46 4.90 -4.71 9.84
N ASP A 47 5.73 -3.73 10.19
CA ASP A 47 5.86 -2.46 9.45
C ASP A 47 6.73 -2.65 8.22
N LEU A 48 6.20 -2.29 7.06
CA LEU A 48 6.84 -2.49 5.76
C LEU A 48 7.74 -1.33 5.32
N ARG A 49 7.81 -0.23 6.10
CA ARG A 49 8.49 1.02 5.69
C ARG A 49 9.99 0.89 5.39
N ARG A 50 10.65 -0.14 5.91
CA ARG A 50 12.10 -0.33 5.75
C ARG A 50 12.47 -1.40 4.72
N LEU A 51 11.51 -1.87 3.93
CA LEU A 51 11.72 -2.94 2.95
C LEU A 51 12.17 -2.42 1.57
N GLY A 52 12.30 -1.10 1.38
CA GLY A 52 12.66 -0.54 0.08
C GLY A 52 11.58 -0.73 -1.00
N LEU A 53 10.30 -0.71 -0.61
CA LEU A 53 9.15 -0.88 -1.50
C LEU A 53 8.53 0.46 -1.91
N ASP A 54 9.30 1.54 -1.93
CA ASP A 54 8.87 2.92 -2.19
C ASP A 54 9.43 3.52 -3.47
N GLU A 55 9.92 2.68 -4.39
CA GLU A 55 10.38 3.13 -5.70
C GLU A 55 9.20 3.46 -6.63
N LEU A 56 9.34 4.55 -7.37
CA LEU A 56 8.42 5.00 -8.41
C LEU A 56 9.19 5.28 -9.69
N THR A 57 8.80 4.66 -10.77
CA THR A 57 9.39 4.88 -12.10
C THR A 57 8.28 5.13 -13.12
N ALA A 58 8.31 6.29 -13.75
CA ALA A 58 7.41 6.68 -14.81
C ALA A 58 8.19 6.91 -16.12
N THR A 59 7.72 6.33 -17.20
CA THR A 59 8.19 6.55 -18.56
C THR A 59 7.03 7.03 -19.42
N ALA A 60 7.25 7.24 -20.73
CA ALA A 60 6.17 7.62 -21.66
C ALA A 60 5.08 6.55 -21.75
N ASP A 61 5.44 5.27 -21.57
CA ASP A 61 4.54 4.15 -21.86
C ASP A 61 4.22 3.28 -20.61
N THR A 62 4.97 3.44 -19.54
CA THR A 62 4.84 2.59 -18.35
C THR A 62 4.95 3.37 -17.06
N LEU A 63 4.17 2.94 -16.08
CA LEU A 63 4.26 3.40 -14.70
C LEU A 63 4.47 2.17 -13.79
N SER A 64 5.57 2.16 -13.06
CA SER A 64 5.87 1.14 -12.05
C SER A 64 5.96 1.79 -10.69
N THR A 65 5.24 1.24 -9.72
CA THR A 65 5.19 1.78 -8.36
C THR A 65 5.36 0.69 -7.32
N GLY A 66 6.17 0.96 -6.33
CA GLY A 66 6.30 0.10 -5.15
C GLY A 66 5.07 0.18 -4.25
N ALA A 67 4.84 -0.89 -3.49
CA ALA A 67 3.68 -0.99 -2.60
C ALA A 67 3.65 0.09 -1.49
N MET A 68 4.82 0.61 -1.10
CA MET A 68 4.96 1.62 -0.04
C MET A 68 5.05 3.06 -0.57
N VAL A 69 4.94 3.29 -1.87
CA VAL A 69 4.76 4.63 -2.43
C VAL A 69 3.48 5.22 -1.87
N ASP A 70 3.57 6.40 -1.25
CA ASP A 70 2.38 7.09 -0.76
C ASP A 70 1.61 7.77 -1.91
N LEU A 71 0.33 8.01 -1.68
CA LEU A 71 -0.56 8.53 -2.73
C LEU A 71 -0.24 9.96 -3.13
N ASP A 72 0.41 10.75 -2.28
CA ASP A 72 0.82 12.11 -2.66
C ASP A 72 2.06 12.10 -3.56
N HIS A 73 3.02 11.22 -3.29
CA HIS A 73 4.17 10.96 -4.15
C HIS A 73 3.70 10.42 -5.52
N LEU A 74 2.85 9.40 -5.53
CA LEU A 74 2.29 8.86 -6.77
C LEU A 74 1.58 9.95 -7.59
N ARG A 75 0.72 10.75 -6.95
CA ARG A 75 0.00 11.86 -7.59
C ARG A 75 0.94 12.87 -8.27
N THR A 76 2.06 13.17 -7.63
CA THR A 76 2.98 14.21 -8.09
C THR A 76 3.87 13.73 -9.24
N ASP A 77 4.33 12.49 -9.18
CA ASP A 77 5.42 12.00 -10.03
C ASP A 77 5.03 10.87 -11.00
N CYS A 78 3.75 10.44 -11.03
CA CYS A 78 3.29 9.37 -11.91
C CYS A 78 3.30 9.73 -13.41
N GLY A 79 3.24 11.01 -13.75
CA GLY A 79 3.15 11.46 -15.15
C GLY A 79 1.84 11.08 -15.87
N ASP A 80 0.84 10.60 -15.15
CA ASP A 80 -0.46 10.17 -15.67
C ASP A 80 -1.61 10.93 -14.99
N GLU A 81 -2.39 11.68 -15.77
CA GLU A 81 -3.48 12.51 -15.26
C GLU A 81 -4.61 11.69 -14.62
N LEU A 82 -4.93 10.49 -15.14
CA LEU A 82 -5.97 9.62 -14.59
C LEU A 82 -5.57 9.15 -13.19
N ILE A 83 -4.35 8.65 -13.06
CA ILE A 83 -3.81 8.17 -11.77
C ILE A 83 -3.67 9.34 -10.78
N ALA A 84 -3.15 10.48 -11.23
CA ALA A 84 -3.02 11.67 -10.38
C ALA A 84 -4.36 12.16 -9.83
N GLU A 85 -5.40 12.21 -10.68
CA GLU A 85 -6.74 12.60 -10.26
C GLU A 85 -7.38 11.56 -9.34
N ALA A 86 -7.17 10.28 -9.62
CA ALA A 86 -7.62 9.20 -8.75
C ALA A 86 -7.03 9.32 -7.34
N CYS A 87 -5.72 9.59 -7.23
CA CYS A 87 -5.07 9.81 -5.93
C CYS A 87 -5.65 11.00 -5.16
N ARG A 88 -5.99 12.09 -5.89
CA ARG A 88 -6.63 13.27 -5.25
C ARG A 88 -7.98 12.92 -4.64
N ARG A 89 -8.74 12.04 -5.26
CA ARG A 89 -10.09 11.65 -4.84
C ARG A 89 -10.11 10.49 -3.85
N GLU A 90 -9.06 9.68 -3.81
CA GLU A 90 -8.97 8.50 -2.94
C GLU A 90 -8.94 8.90 -1.46
N LEU A 91 -8.09 9.84 -1.11
CA LEU A 91 -7.90 10.29 0.27
C LEU A 91 -7.79 11.82 0.37
N PRO A 92 -8.24 12.40 1.50
CA PRO A 92 -7.95 13.79 1.83
C PRO A 92 -6.45 14.08 1.83
N SER A 93 -6.06 15.32 1.56
CA SER A 93 -4.66 15.74 1.50
C SER A 93 -3.84 15.36 2.74
N THR A 94 -4.45 15.41 3.90
CA THR A 94 -3.83 15.06 5.18
C THR A 94 -3.51 13.57 5.34
N LEU A 95 -4.16 12.70 4.57
CA LEU A 95 -3.96 11.25 4.61
C LEU A 95 -3.20 10.71 3.41
N ARG A 96 -3.07 11.48 2.32
CA ARG A 96 -2.36 11.02 1.11
C ARG A 96 -0.88 10.73 1.33
N THR A 97 -0.23 11.42 2.25
CA THR A 97 1.17 11.18 2.64
C THR A 97 1.34 9.95 3.54
N LEU A 98 0.25 9.35 3.99
CA LEU A 98 0.23 8.13 4.80
C LEU A 98 -0.31 6.94 4.02
N GLY A 99 -1.41 7.13 3.27
CA GLY A 99 -1.99 6.09 2.44
C GLY A 99 -1.02 5.65 1.35
N THR A 100 -0.88 4.34 1.15
CA THR A 100 0.06 3.75 0.20
C THR A 100 -0.66 3.01 -0.92
N VAL A 101 0.02 2.86 -2.06
CA VAL A 101 -0.49 2.10 -3.21
C VAL A 101 -0.84 0.67 -2.80
N GLY A 102 0.09 -0.04 -2.18
CA GLY A 102 -0.14 -1.42 -1.72
C GLY A 102 -1.25 -1.52 -0.68
N GLY A 103 -1.34 -0.55 0.22
CA GLY A 103 -2.42 -0.46 1.21
C GLY A 103 -3.79 -0.32 0.56
N THR A 104 -3.92 0.51 -0.47
CA THR A 104 -5.16 0.70 -1.22
C THR A 104 -5.56 -0.56 -1.98
N VAL A 105 -4.61 -1.19 -2.69
CA VAL A 105 -4.84 -2.44 -3.43
C VAL A 105 -5.28 -3.56 -2.49
N MET A 106 -4.60 -3.74 -1.37
CA MET A 106 -4.91 -4.80 -0.41
C MET A 106 -6.20 -4.56 0.38
N ALA A 107 -6.58 -3.32 0.61
CA ALA A 107 -7.87 -3.00 1.22
C ALA A 107 -9.06 -3.38 0.32
N GLY A 108 -8.89 -3.30 -1.01
CA GLY A 108 -9.86 -3.76 -1.98
C GLY A 108 -11.23 -3.10 -1.89
N GLY A 109 -11.29 -1.84 -1.45
CA GLY A 109 -12.54 -1.11 -1.27
C GLY A 109 -13.30 -0.93 -2.59
N GLY A 110 -14.56 -1.36 -2.64
CA GLY A 110 -15.40 -1.22 -3.84
C GLY A 110 -15.72 0.22 -4.22
N ASP A 111 -15.41 1.18 -3.38
CA ASP A 111 -15.53 2.62 -3.58
C ASP A 111 -14.19 3.30 -3.89
N SER A 112 -13.11 2.53 -4.01
CA SER A 112 -11.77 3.07 -4.32
C SER A 112 -11.68 3.60 -5.75
N VAL A 113 -11.44 4.90 -5.86
CA VAL A 113 -11.23 5.58 -7.15
C VAL A 113 -9.89 5.18 -7.77
N LEU A 114 -8.87 4.99 -6.94
CA LEU A 114 -7.55 4.57 -7.41
C LEU A 114 -7.58 3.14 -7.97
N LEU A 115 -8.26 2.20 -7.31
CA LEU A 115 -8.44 0.85 -7.85
C LEU A 115 -9.18 0.86 -9.20
N ALA A 116 -10.23 1.65 -9.31
CA ALA A 116 -10.96 1.79 -10.58
C ALA A 116 -10.03 2.32 -11.71
N ALA A 117 -9.20 3.31 -11.41
CA ALA A 117 -8.23 3.84 -12.37
C ALA A 117 -7.18 2.79 -12.75
N MET A 118 -6.67 2.01 -11.80
CA MET A 118 -5.73 0.93 -12.05
C MET A 118 -6.32 -0.17 -12.94
N ILE A 119 -7.57 -0.58 -12.68
CA ILE A 119 -8.28 -1.58 -13.48
C ILE A 119 -8.43 -1.10 -14.94
N VAL A 120 -8.83 0.15 -15.15
CA VAL A 120 -8.98 0.75 -16.50
C VAL A 120 -7.63 0.82 -17.22
N SER A 121 -6.53 0.95 -16.48
CA SER A 121 -5.17 0.99 -17.02
C SER A 121 -4.53 -0.40 -17.19
N ASP A 122 -5.28 -1.49 -17.04
CA ASP A 122 -4.79 -2.87 -17.09
C ASP A 122 -3.61 -3.12 -16.12
N ALA A 123 -3.65 -2.50 -14.95
CA ALA A 123 -2.58 -2.60 -13.97
C ALA A 123 -2.39 -4.04 -13.47
N GLN A 124 -1.13 -4.38 -13.20
CA GLN A 124 -0.74 -5.67 -12.64
C GLN A 124 -0.11 -5.45 -11.26
N ALA A 125 -0.50 -6.27 -10.30
CA ALA A 125 0.13 -6.33 -8.99
C ALA A 125 1.05 -7.54 -8.92
N THR A 126 2.32 -7.32 -8.55
CA THR A 126 3.29 -8.42 -8.38
C THR A 126 3.44 -8.70 -6.89
N THR A 127 3.20 -9.94 -6.51
CA THR A 127 3.35 -10.43 -5.14
C THR A 127 4.80 -10.80 -4.80
N ALA A 128 5.10 -11.03 -3.54
CA ALA A 128 6.46 -11.29 -3.05
C ALA A 128 7.12 -12.55 -3.66
N ASP A 129 6.34 -13.48 -4.15
CA ASP A 129 6.81 -14.68 -4.90
C ASP A 129 7.11 -14.40 -6.38
N GLY A 130 6.94 -13.15 -6.83
CA GLY A 130 7.19 -12.73 -8.21
C GLY A 130 6.04 -13.02 -9.19
N VAL A 131 4.89 -13.47 -8.70
CA VAL A 131 3.71 -13.70 -9.53
C VAL A 131 2.92 -12.42 -9.72
N SER A 132 2.55 -12.11 -10.97
CA SER A 132 1.73 -10.93 -11.31
C SER A 132 0.28 -11.34 -11.47
N HIS A 133 -0.59 -10.51 -10.91
CA HIS A 133 -2.04 -10.66 -10.95
C HIS A 133 -2.68 -9.38 -11.46
N PRO A 134 -3.77 -9.44 -12.22
CA PRO A 134 -4.57 -8.25 -12.51
C PRO A 134 -5.04 -7.59 -11.19
N VAL A 135 -5.02 -6.27 -11.15
CA VAL A 135 -5.60 -5.50 -10.04
C VAL A 135 -7.12 -5.57 -10.06
#